data_ba845b291da3ca77a411ad6303863872
#
_entry.id   ba845b291da3ca77a411ad6303863872
#
_cell.length_a   1.000
_cell.length_b   1.000
_cell.length_c   1.000
_cell.angle_alpha   90.00
_cell.angle_beta   90.00
_cell.angle_gamma   90.00
#
_symmetry.space_group_name_H-M   'P 1'
#
loop_
_entity.id
_entity.type
_entity.pdbx_description
1 polymer ?
#
loop_
_entity_poly.entity_id
_entity_poly.type
_entity_poly.pdbx_seq_one_letter_code
_entity_poly.pdbx_strand_id
1 'polypeptide(L)'
;MKEAVKSLPKERFKDPASSETTNLALLGQAFFKKLRVDRVSGKLATDLTPPELVEERSYLVPHSILYYLDKDDIAGPAPTNPAQDPQFEAWERAIQTWLPKSPYATNTAPTEYDDVHTATTKPQVTLQGPISNQVIIGRSLTIRPVITASRAIVRVEASIDNNQIATAGSFPWLMS
;
A
#
# COMPACT_ATOMS: atom_id res chain seq x y z
N MET A 1 -30.15 -49.37 -0.34
CA MET A 1 -29.62 -48.38 0.66
C MET A 1 -30.62 -47.31 1.08
N LYS A 2 -31.51 -46.79 0.21
CA LYS A 2 -32.52 -45.78 0.60
C LYS A 2 -33.62 -46.25 1.59
N GLU A 3 -33.93 -47.55 1.63
CA GLU A 3 -34.95 -48.10 2.54
C GLU A 3 -34.47 -48.32 3.98
N ALA A 4 -33.19 -48.61 4.18
CA ALA A 4 -32.62 -48.92 5.48
C ALA A 4 -32.52 -47.67 6.42
N VAL A 5 -32.58 -46.46 5.86
CA VAL A 5 -32.50 -45.21 6.64
C VAL A 5 -33.83 -44.46 6.75
N LYS A 6 -34.93 -45.04 6.19
CA LYS A 6 -36.23 -44.36 6.09
C LYS A 6 -36.92 -44.17 7.45
N SER A 7 -36.57 -45.00 8.43
CA SER A 7 -37.10 -44.96 9.80
C SER A 7 -36.18 -44.31 10.84
N LEU A 8 -34.98 -43.86 10.43
CA LEU A 8 -34.09 -43.18 11.36
C LEU A 8 -34.50 -41.72 11.48
N PRO A 9 -34.45 -41.13 12.69
CA PRO A 9 -34.69 -39.72 12.89
C PRO A 9 -33.65 -38.91 12.09
N LYS A 10 -34.10 -37.83 11.47
CA LYS A 10 -33.20 -36.89 10.78
C LYS A 10 -32.41 -36.15 11.85
N GLU A 11 -31.21 -36.60 12.12
CA GLU A 11 -30.27 -35.87 12.93
C GLU A 11 -29.57 -34.80 12.10
N ARG A 12 -29.43 -33.58 12.66
CA ARG A 12 -28.58 -32.54 12.13
C ARG A 12 -27.27 -32.58 12.91
N PHE A 13 -26.17 -32.47 12.20
CA PHE A 13 -24.89 -32.22 12.87
C PHE A 13 -25.02 -30.93 13.66
N LYS A 14 -24.54 -30.94 14.93
CA LYS A 14 -24.34 -29.70 15.67
C LYS A 14 -23.33 -28.88 14.88
N ASP A 15 -23.65 -27.60 14.67
CA ASP A 15 -22.64 -26.67 14.19
C ASP A 15 -21.44 -26.72 15.17
N PRO A 16 -20.21 -26.88 14.64
CA PRO A 16 -19.04 -26.84 15.49
C PRO A 16 -19.06 -25.50 16.24
N ALA A 17 -18.76 -25.54 17.54
CA ALA A 17 -18.52 -24.31 18.27
C ALA A 17 -17.45 -23.51 17.50
N SER A 18 -17.73 -22.25 17.18
CA SER A 18 -16.75 -21.39 16.54
C SER A 18 -15.56 -21.31 17.49
N SER A 19 -14.46 -21.97 17.14
CA SER A 19 -13.20 -21.77 17.82
C SER A 19 -12.74 -20.35 17.47
N GLU A 20 -12.65 -19.48 18.45
CA GLU A 20 -12.02 -18.18 18.27
C GLU A 20 -10.54 -18.43 17.94
N THR A 21 -10.17 -18.29 16.68
CA THR A 21 -8.77 -18.37 16.29
C THR A 21 -8.24 -16.97 16.12
N THR A 22 -7.02 -16.74 16.58
CA THR A 22 -6.25 -15.53 16.34
C THR A 22 -5.35 -15.67 15.11
N ASN A 23 -5.30 -16.85 14.50
CA ASN A 23 -4.46 -17.10 13.36
C ASN A 23 -5.03 -16.44 12.09
N LEU A 24 -4.30 -15.46 11.55
CA LEU A 24 -4.71 -14.67 10.40
C LEU A 24 -4.84 -15.53 9.11
N ALA A 25 -4.13 -16.66 9.02
CA ALA A 25 -4.23 -17.55 7.86
C ALA A 25 -5.59 -18.26 7.82
N LEU A 26 -6.09 -18.72 8.97
CA LEU A 26 -7.42 -19.31 9.08
C LEU A 26 -8.54 -18.29 8.84
N LEU A 27 -8.26 -17.02 9.09
CA LEU A 27 -9.17 -15.91 8.78
C LEU A 27 -9.04 -15.42 7.32
N GLY A 28 -8.18 -16.02 6.50
CA GLY A 28 -7.94 -15.62 5.12
C GLY A 28 -7.22 -14.28 4.96
N GLN A 29 -6.59 -13.77 6.01
CA GLN A 29 -5.98 -12.42 6.05
C GLN A 29 -4.44 -12.45 5.96
N ALA A 30 -3.80 -13.60 6.16
CA ALA A 30 -2.34 -13.72 6.18
C ALA A 30 -1.69 -13.66 4.80
N PHE A 31 -2.45 -13.96 3.74
CA PHE A 31 -1.90 -14.15 2.40
C PHE A 31 -1.64 -12.85 1.63
N PHE A 32 -2.05 -11.73 2.17
CA PHE A 32 -1.89 -10.43 1.54
C PHE A 32 -1.16 -9.46 2.45
N LYS A 33 -0.24 -8.71 1.85
CA LYS A 33 0.45 -7.59 2.50
C LYS A 33 0.03 -6.30 1.82
N LYS A 34 -0.44 -5.34 2.61
CA LYS A 34 -0.72 -4.00 2.15
C LYS A 34 0.56 -3.18 2.15
N LEU A 35 0.87 -2.58 1.01
CA LEU A 35 2.03 -1.72 0.83
C LEU A 35 1.60 -0.39 0.24
N ARG A 36 2.27 0.67 0.68
CA ARG A 36 2.12 1.99 0.11
C ARG A 36 3.03 2.10 -1.11
N VAL A 37 2.45 2.35 -2.27
CA VAL A 37 3.18 2.45 -3.54
C VAL A 37 2.92 3.80 -4.17
N ASP A 38 3.90 4.31 -4.89
CA ASP A 38 3.69 5.45 -5.76
C ASP A 38 2.95 5.02 -7.03
N ARG A 39 1.86 5.70 -7.34
CA ARG A 39 1.02 5.42 -8.51
C ARG A 39 1.74 5.65 -9.84
N VAL A 40 2.77 6.50 -9.85
CA VAL A 40 3.52 6.86 -11.06
C VAL A 40 4.61 5.86 -11.37
N SER A 41 5.44 5.52 -10.39
CA SER A 41 6.54 4.57 -10.56
C SER A 41 6.12 3.11 -10.36
N GLY A 42 5.03 2.85 -9.62
CA GLY A 42 4.61 1.52 -9.19
C GLY A 42 5.51 0.93 -8.10
N LYS A 43 6.48 1.69 -7.59
CA LYS A 43 7.45 1.30 -6.56
C LYS A 43 6.96 1.66 -5.17
N LEU A 44 7.68 1.23 -4.13
CA LEU A 44 7.37 1.58 -2.74
C LEU A 44 7.44 3.09 -2.54
N ALA A 45 6.37 3.67 -2.00
CA ALA A 45 6.32 5.08 -1.70
C ALA A 45 7.34 5.46 -0.62
N THR A 46 7.93 6.65 -0.77
CA THR A 46 8.84 7.26 0.19
C THR A 46 8.18 8.47 0.86
N ASP A 47 8.86 9.09 1.82
CA ASP A 47 8.40 10.35 2.43
C ASP A 47 8.40 11.53 1.44
N LEU A 48 9.09 11.38 0.31
CA LEU A 48 9.14 12.37 -0.76
C LEU A 48 8.05 12.18 -1.82
N THR A 49 7.39 11.02 -1.81
CA THR A 49 6.26 10.74 -2.72
C THR A 49 5.07 11.62 -2.29
N PRO A 50 4.51 12.43 -3.20
CA PRO A 50 3.34 13.26 -2.88
C PRO A 50 2.18 12.43 -2.37
N PRO A 51 1.49 12.86 -1.28
CA PRO A 51 0.42 12.09 -0.66
C PRO A 51 -0.71 11.68 -1.63
N GLU A 52 -1.02 12.53 -2.61
CA GLU A 52 -2.02 12.28 -3.63
C GLU A 52 -1.62 11.22 -4.66
N LEU A 53 -0.34 10.85 -4.71
CA LEU A 53 0.21 9.80 -5.56
C LEU A 53 0.44 8.50 -4.80
N VAL A 54 0.34 8.52 -3.47
CA VAL A 54 0.46 7.33 -2.63
C VAL A 54 -0.83 6.54 -2.69
N GLU A 55 -0.72 5.27 -3.06
CA GLU A 55 -1.82 4.32 -3.10
C GLU A 55 -1.49 3.12 -2.22
N GLU A 56 -2.47 2.64 -1.45
CA GLU A 56 -2.34 1.39 -0.71
C GLU A 56 -2.80 0.22 -1.58
N ARG A 57 -1.90 -0.70 -1.90
CA ARG A 57 -2.18 -1.90 -2.69
C ARG A 57 -1.92 -3.16 -1.89
N SER A 58 -2.76 -4.16 -2.13
CA SER A 58 -2.62 -5.49 -1.53
C SER A 58 -1.86 -6.41 -2.49
N TYR A 59 -0.77 -6.98 -1.99
CA TYR A 59 0.06 -7.93 -2.72
C TYR A 59 -0.01 -9.30 -2.08
N LEU A 60 -0.06 -10.34 -2.92
CA LEU A 60 0.00 -11.71 -2.44
C LEU A 60 1.40 -11.99 -1.85
N VAL A 61 1.42 -12.60 -0.67
CA VAL A 61 2.65 -13.08 -0.01
C VAL A 61 2.69 -14.59 -0.18
N PRO A 62 3.46 -15.09 -1.14
CA PRO A 62 3.39 -16.48 -1.56
C PRO A 62 4.29 -17.36 -0.70
N HIS A 63 3.79 -17.75 0.46
CA HIS A 63 4.44 -18.74 1.32
C HIS A 63 3.60 -20.03 1.41
N SER A 64 4.24 -21.12 1.79
CA SER A 64 3.54 -22.35 2.13
C SER A 64 2.68 -22.15 3.37
N ILE A 65 1.69 -23.03 3.57
CA ILE A 65 0.82 -22.95 4.74
C ILE A 65 1.60 -23.05 6.06
N LEU A 66 2.73 -23.76 6.08
CA LEU A 66 3.60 -23.90 7.24
C LEU A 66 4.31 -22.60 7.66
N TYR A 67 4.31 -21.59 6.80
CA TYR A 67 4.76 -20.25 7.16
C TYR A 67 3.77 -19.56 8.11
N TYR A 68 2.49 -19.88 7.97
CA TYR A 68 1.39 -19.21 8.67
C TYR A 68 0.80 -20.04 9.80
N LEU A 69 0.93 -21.36 9.74
CA LEU A 69 0.31 -22.29 10.70
C LEU A 69 1.35 -23.20 11.34
N ASP A 70 1.25 -23.34 12.65
CA ASP A 70 1.91 -24.42 13.38
C ASP A 70 1.03 -25.69 13.25
N LYS A 71 1.61 -26.79 12.74
CA LYS A 71 0.87 -28.05 12.58
C LYS A 71 0.46 -28.68 13.91
N ASP A 72 1.19 -28.36 15.00
CA ASP A 72 0.95 -28.90 16.34
C ASP A 72 -0.04 -28.01 17.13
N ASP A 73 -0.23 -26.74 16.70
CA ASP A 73 -1.23 -25.80 17.24
C ASP A 73 -1.85 -24.96 16.12
N ILE A 74 -2.73 -25.58 15.33
CA ILE A 74 -3.32 -24.95 14.12
C ILE A 74 -4.14 -23.70 14.45
N ALA A 75 -4.79 -23.65 15.61
CA ALA A 75 -5.62 -22.52 16.03
C ALA A 75 -4.81 -21.39 16.71
N GLY A 76 -3.57 -21.67 17.06
CA GLY A 76 -2.65 -20.76 17.71
C GLY A 76 -2.05 -19.71 16.80
N PRO A 77 -1.10 -18.92 17.31
CA PRO A 77 -0.40 -17.91 16.54
C PRO A 77 0.46 -18.54 15.43
N ALA A 78 0.82 -17.73 14.43
CA ALA A 78 1.77 -18.16 13.42
C ALA A 78 3.13 -18.51 14.07
N PRO A 79 3.86 -19.51 13.51
CA PRO A 79 5.14 -19.92 14.06
C PRO A 79 6.16 -18.78 13.97
N THR A 80 6.91 -18.54 15.04
CA THR A 80 7.98 -17.53 15.08
C THR A 80 9.18 -17.91 14.21
N ASN A 81 9.37 -19.20 14.00
CA ASN A 81 10.42 -19.74 13.11
C ASN A 81 9.86 -20.95 12.33
N PRO A 82 9.25 -20.71 11.17
CA PRO A 82 8.69 -21.78 10.32
C PRO A 82 9.71 -22.85 9.90
N ALA A 83 10.97 -22.47 9.80
CA ALA A 83 12.06 -23.40 9.39
C ALA A 83 12.36 -24.51 10.43
N GLN A 84 11.79 -24.45 11.61
CA GLN A 84 11.87 -25.56 12.58
C GLN A 84 11.06 -26.78 12.15
N ASP A 85 10.04 -26.60 11.30
CA ASP A 85 9.33 -27.74 10.73
C ASP A 85 10.18 -28.37 9.61
N PRO A 86 10.50 -29.68 9.71
CA PRO A 86 11.35 -30.36 8.76
C PRO A 86 10.80 -30.36 7.31
N GLN A 87 9.50 -30.14 7.14
CA GLN A 87 8.84 -30.11 5.85
C GLN A 87 8.79 -28.71 5.22
N PHE A 88 9.05 -27.66 6.01
CA PHE A 88 8.90 -26.28 5.59
C PHE A 88 9.67 -25.96 4.30
N GLU A 89 10.95 -26.31 4.22
CA GLU A 89 11.77 -26.00 3.04
C GLU A 89 11.25 -26.68 1.76
N ALA A 90 10.76 -27.92 1.88
CA ALA A 90 10.22 -28.63 0.72
C ALA A 90 8.92 -28.00 0.21
N TRP A 91 8.05 -27.61 1.11
CA TRP A 91 6.78 -26.96 0.78
C TRP A 91 6.98 -25.54 0.24
N GLU A 92 7.89 -24.78 0.86
CA GLU A 92 8.23 -23.44 0.43
C GLU A 92 8.83 -23.44 -0.98
N ARG A 93 9.74 -24.37 -1.27
CA ARG A 93 10.33 -24.55 -2.61
C ARG A 93 9.26 -24.88 -3.66
N ALA A 94 8.27 -25.67 -3.31
CA ALA A 94 7.16 -26.00 -4.20
C ALA A 94 6.36 -24.74 -4.56
N ILE A 95 6.05 -23.89 -3.60
CA ILE A 95 5.37 -22.59 -3.81
C ILE A 95 6.20 -21.68 -4.70
N GLN A 96 7.49 -21.51 -4.42
CA GLN A 96 8.39 -20.65 -5.20
C GLN A 96 8.55 -21.12 -6.65
N THR A 97 8.50 -22.44 -6.87
CA THR A 97 8.56 -23.02 -8.22
C THR A 97 7.25 -22.84 -8.99
N TRP A 98 6.12 -22.89 -8.30
CA TRP A 98 4.79 -22.73 -8.87
C TRP A 98 4.44 -21.27 -9.18
N LEU A 99 4.82 -20.33 -8.32
CA LEU A 99 4.42 -18.92 -8.37
C LEU A 99 4.65 -18.25 -9.73
N PRO A 100 5.83 -18.38 -10.40
CA PRO A 100 6.06 -17.75 -11.70
C PRO A 100 5.14 -18.25 -12.83
N LYS A 101 4.54 -19.44 -12.64
CA LYS A 101 3.63 -20.10 -13.60
C LYS A 101 2.17 -19.91 -13.24
N SER A 102 1.88 -19.27 -12.12
CA SER A 102 0.54 -19.08 -11.59
C SER A 102 -0.12 -17.83 -12.16
N PRO A 103 -1.47 -17.73 -12.08
CA PRO A 103 -2.18 -16.48 -12.41
C PRO A 103 -1.77 -15.30 -11.51
N TYR A 104 -1.10 -15.55 -10.41
CA TYR A 104 -0.68 -14.54 -9.43
C TYR A 104 0.75 -14.02 -9.66
N ALA A 105 1.45 -14.49 -10.67
CA ALA A 105 2.82 -14.10 -10.98
C ALA A 105 3.01 -12.58 -11.15
N THR A 106 1.97 -11.88 -11.60
CA THR A 106 1.96 -10.42 -11.81
C THR A 106 1.63 -9.62 -10.56
N ASN A 107 1.18 -10.25 -9.48
CA ASN A 107 0.82 -9.57 -8.21
C ASN A 107 1.94 -9.68 -7.17
N THR A 108 3.19 -9.56 -7.60
CA THR A 108 4.34 -9.56 -6.70
C THR A 108 4.57 -8.16 -6.12
N ALA A 109 4.89 -8.13 -4.82
CA ALA A 109 5.18 -6.88 -4.13
C ALA A 109 6.43 -6.21 -4.71
N PRO A 110 6.42 -4.88 -4.95
CA PRO A 110 7.63 -4.17 -5.32
C PRO A 110 8.64 -4.19 -4.17
N THR A 111 9.91 -4.34 -4.50
CA THR A 111 11.02 -4.31 -3.54
C THR A 111 11.82 -3.01 -3.63
N GLU A 112 11.69 -2.28 -4.73
CA GLU A 112 12.38 -1.02 -4.96
C GLU A 112 11.54 0.16 -4.46
N TYR A 113 12.23 1.18 -3.96
CA TYR A 113 11.62 2.43 -3.58
C TYR A 113 11.45 3.37 -4.76
N ASP A 114 10.49 4.28 -4.64
CA ASP A 114 10.23 5.33 -5.60
C ASP A 114 11.50 6.15 -5.91
N ASP A 115 11.86 6.21 -7.19
CA ASP A 115 13.00 6.93 -7.74
C ASP A 115 12.57 8.14 -8.58
N VAL A 116 11.27 8.36 -8.70
CA VAL A 116 10.69 9.50 -9.40
C VAL A 116 10.65 10.73 -8.51
N HIS A 117 10.22 10.55 -7.25
CA HIS A 117 10.10 11.61 -6.25
C HIS A 117 11.27 11.59 -5.28
N THR A 118 12.36 12.23 -5.69
CA THR A 118 13.61 12.31 -4.91
C THR A 118 13.90 13.75 -4.50
N ALA A 119 14.84 13.94 -3.57
CA ALA A 119 15.25 15.29 -3.16
C ALA A 119 15.78 16.12 -4.35
N THR A 120 16.41 15.46 -5.34
CA THR A 120 16.95 16.12 -6.53
C THR A 120 15.88 16.45 -7.58
N THR A 121 14.77 15.74 -7.59
CA THR A 121 13.66 15.99 -8.52
C THR A 121 12.59 16.91 -7.92
N LYS A 122 12.63 17.16 -6.59
CA LYS A 122 11.71 18.03 -5.90
C LYS A 122 11.83 19.47 -6.42
N PRO A 123 10.75 20.11 -6.88
CA PRO A 123 10.78 21.51 -7.26
C PRO A 123 11.23 22.41 -6.12
N GLN A 124 12.12 23.36 -6.43
CA GLN A 124 12.52 24.42 -5.50
C GLN A 124 11.72 25.68 -5.83
N VAL A 125 11.04 26.22 -4.83
CA VAL A 125 10.20 27.40 -4.97
C VAL A 125 10.73 28.50 -4.07
N THR A 126 10.98 29.67 -4.63
CA THR A 126 11.29 30.88 -3.89
C THR A 126 10.30 31.97 -4.26
N LEU A 127 9.97 32.85 -3.34
CA LEU A 127 9.08 33.98 -3.61
C LEU A 127 9.91 35.27 -3.81
N GLN A 128 9.69 35.95 -4.93
CA GLN A 128 10.20 37.33 -5.12
C GLN A 128 9.27 38.38 -4.50
N GLY A 129 8.04 38.01 -4.21
CA GLY A 129 7.05 38.80 -3.48
C GLY A 129 5.82 37.96 -3.15
N PRO A 130 5.21 38.14 -2.01
CA PRO A 130 5.63 39.03 -0.90
C PRO A 130 6.89 38.51 -0.20
N ILE A 131 7.63 39.43 0.45
CA ILE A 131 8.78 39.04 1.27
C ILE A 131 8.36 38.85 2.74
N SER A 132 9.16 38.09 3.50
CA SER A 132 8.89 37.84 4.92
C SER A 132 8.73 39.14 5.71
N ASN A 133 7.72 39.21 6.59
CA ASN A 133 7.35 40.38 7.40
C ASN A 133 6.91 41.60 6.60
N GLN A 134 6.58 41.49 5.34
CA GLN A 134 6.01 42.57 4.54
C GLN A 134 4.60 42.90 5.00
N VAL A 135 4.34 44.14 5.35
CA VAL A 135 2.98 44.65 5.61
C VAL A 135 2.31 44.92 4.26
N ILE A 136 1.16 44.31 4.05
CA ILE A 136 0.37 44.46 2.82
C ILE A 136 -0.76 45.47 3.12
N ILE A 137 -0.70 46.60 2.43
CA ILE A 137 -1.73 47.62 2.53
C ILE A 137 -2.57 47.50 1.25
N GLY A 138 -3.81 47.03 1.41
CA GLY A 138 -4.73 46.84 0.27
C GLY A 138 -5.47 45.51 0.30
N ARG A 139 -6.29 45.27 -0.76
CA ARG A 139 -7.13 44.07 -0.88
C ARG A 139 -6.58 43.08 -1.90
N SER A 140 -5.47 43.38 -2.54
CA SER A 140 -4.85 42.49 -3.54
C SER A 140 -3.40 42.26 -3.22
N LEU A 141 -2.93 41.05 -3.46
CA LEU A 141 -1.55 40.59 -3.28
C LEU A 141 -1.08 39.90 -4.55
N THR A 142 -0.01 40.40 -5.16
CA THR A 142 0.62 39.69 -6.28
C THR A 142 1.68 38.74 -5.75
N ILE A 143 1.53 37.47 -6.05
CA ILE A 143 2.48 36.41 -5.70
C ILE A 143 3.36 36.12 -6.93
N ARG A 144 4.67 36.19 -6.77
CA ARG A 144 5.66 35.94 -7.82
C ARG A 144 6.60 34.80 -7.40
N PRO A 145 6.24 33.55 -7.68
CA PRO A 145 7.13 32.43 -7.41
C PRO A 145 8.23 32.35 -8.49
N VAL A 146 9.44 32.05 -8.07
CA VAL A 146 10.54 31.57 -8.91
C VAL A 146 10.71 30.09 -8.65
N ILE A 147 10.56 29.28 -9.67
CA ILE A 147 10.53 27.83 -9.53
C ILE A 147 11.63 27.23 -10.37
N THR A 148 12.47 26.41 -9.74
CA THR A 148 13.46 25.56 -10.39
C THR A 148 13.03 24.12 -10.24
N ALA A 149 12.83 23.42 -11.36
CA ALA A 149 12.41 22.03 -11.37
C ALA A 149 13.11 21.27 -12.50
N SER A 150 13.40 20.00 -12.28
CA SER A 150 13.96 19.07 -13.28
C SER A 150 12.90 18.56 -14.27
N ARG A 151 11.62 18.78 -13.97
CA ARG A 151 10.48 18.37 -14.80
C ARG A 151 9.61 19.56 -15.15
N ALA A 152 8.83 19.44 -16.21
CA ALA A 152 7.87 20.47 -16.62
C ALA A 152 6.84 20.71 -15.51
N ILE A 153 6.63 21.99 -15.20
CA ILE A 153 5.60 22.42 -14.25
C ILE A 153 4.30 22.57 -15.02
N VAL A 154 3.26 21.91 -14.56
CA VAL A 154 1.92 21.95 -15.18
C VAL A 154 1.06 23.02 -14.52
N ARG A 155 1.21 23.19 -13.19
CA ARG A 155 0.37 24.08 -12.39
C ARG A 155 1.11 24.53 -11.14
N VAL A 156 0.84 25.75 -10.73
CA VAL A 156 1.29 26.32 -9.44
C VAL A 156 0.08 26.78 -8.67
N GLU A 157 0.00 26.42 -7.43
CA GLU A 157 -1.08 26.80 -6.52
C GLU A 157 -0.50 27.57 -5.32
N ALA A 158 -1.21 28.60 -4.90
CA ALA A 158 -0.91 29.34 -3.67
C ALA A 158 -1.98 29.10 -2.63
N SER A 159 -1.56 28.85 -1.40
CA SER A 159 -2.46 28.63 -0.27
C SER A 159 -2.05 29.48 0.92
N ILE A 160 -3.01 29.95 1.71
CA ILE A 160 -2.82 30.56 3.02
C ILE A 160 -3.62 29.72 4.03
N ASP A 161 -2.97 29.29 5.09
CA ASP A 161 -3.59 28.46 6.15
C ASP A 161 -4.36 27.26 5.59
N ASN A 162 -3.73 26.56 4.63
CA ASN A 162 -4.28 25.41 3.88
C ASN A 162 -5.48 25.74 2.98
N ASN A 163 -5.89 27.01 2.85
CA ASN A 163 -6.91 27.41 1.90
C ASN A 163 -6.25 27.90 0.60
N GLN A 164 -6.61 27.25 -0.51
CA GLN A 164 -6.14 27.66 -1.84
C GLN A 164 -6.72 29.03 -2.19
N ILE A 165 -5.84 29.97 -2.51
CA ILE A 165 -6.21 31.37 -2.82
C ILE A 165 -6.02 31.72 -4.30
N ALA A 166 -5.07 31.05 -4.99
CA ALA A 166 -4.79 31.32 -6.39
C ALA A 166 -4.19 30.13 -7.11
N THR A 167 -4.32 30.08 -8.42
CA THR A 167 -3.74 29.05 -9.31
C THR A 167 -3.22 29.69 -10.58
N ALA A 168 -2.02 29.27 -11.02
CA ALA A 168 -1.48 29.59 -12.32
C ALA A 168 -1.20 28.31 -13.12
N GLY A 169 -1.71 28.22 -14.36
CA GLY A 169 -1.58 27.05 -15.25
C GLY A 169 -0.50 27.22 -16.32
N SER A 170 0.17 28.36 -16.40
CA SER A 170 1.21 28.63 -17.41
C SER A 170 2.19 29.70 -16.94
N PHE A 171 3.38 29.69 -17.53
CA PHE A 171 4.37 30.74 -17.30
C PHE A 171 3.94 32.07 -17.98
N PRO A 172 4.17 33.25 -17.38
CA PRO A 172 4.76 33.44 -16.05
C PRO A 172 3.77 33.07 -14.93
N TRP A 173 4.29 32.43 -13.87
CA TRP A 173 3.51 31.96 -12.72
C TRP A 173 3.07 33.10 -11.80
N LEU A 174 2.37 34.09 -12.34
CA LEU A 174 1.88 35.24 -11.58
C LEU A 174 0.48 34.97 -11.06
N MET A 175 0.27 35.25 -9.77
CA MET A 175 -1.02 35.06 -9.11
C MET A 175 -1.39 36.34 -8.36
N SER A 176 -2.64 36.76 -8.45
CA SER A 176 -3.17 37.97 -7.79
C SER A 176 -4.56 37.73 -7.23
#